data_f4b1ead441c45dc5d478fabd41e5c9da
#
_entry.id   f4b1ead441c45dc5d478fabd41e5c9da
#
_cell.length_a   1.000
_cell.length_b   1.000
_cell.length_c   1.000
_cell.angle_alpha   90.00
_cell.angle_beta   90.00
_cell.angle_gamma   90.00
#
_symmetry.space_group_name_H-M   'P 1'
#
loop_
_entity.id
_entity.type
_entity.pdbx_description
1 polymer ?
#
loop_
_entity_poly.entity_id
_entity_poly.type
_entity_poly.pdbx_seq_one_letter_code
_entity_poly.pdbx_strand_id
1 'polypeptide(L)'
;MKFHLTLFCVLLLINAASQSGITIRGRISDVDSGQAIEDCYVQLQNMPYATNSDKQGYFKIECPQRIDSLNLTFEKFNYITQIKQVVLNENQKKTGEITLNIQLKFESFQLPEINIRSTPDTVWSSNTVNVADFAFSGKNLLLLTYVQELRWKKHDKSKTTMFQQCELILVDSSRSEFAKCRVPEEAIKFYVDYLGEIFLQCRKTTFYVSINGDSIVLEKIDAEQFNHAILPVVDTIGPLTYFSNYNADYPAFEYMIYDKADSSVKTFRYMVDEEMMKMFRSEYKYLDSRGKLKALRFEINTGIDKEIIAAYMNGFQNTYYYEALNTPLLLVNDTLVIFDHHHDKLYRFDSRGQSIDSALIQYHKVKRPDRWGEKITKDKRTERIYTSYTRNGITYIREINTSNGHVGASFRLQNKYVDKIRISGGYVYYIYRPYESAQKRFLYKEHVGNGS
;
A
#
# COMPACT_ATOMS: atom_id res chain seq x y z
N MET A 1 -9.65 -11.56 -78.92
CA MET A 1 -9.17 -11.16 -77.60
C MET A 1 -10.26 -10.75 -76.57
N LYS A 2 -11.56 -10.87 -76.90
CA LYS A 2 -12.64 -10.55 -75.93
C LYS A 2 -13.29 -11.78 -75.30
N PHE A 3 -13.05 -13.00 -75.80
CA PHE A 3 -13.67 -14.26 -75.27
C PHE A 3 -12.88 -14.89 -74.11
N HIS A 4 -11.59 -14.61 -73.97
CA HIS A 4 -10.78 -15.14 -72.84
C HIS A 4 -10.89 -14.35 -71.58
N LEU A 5 -11.32 -13.07 -71.66
CA LEU A 5 -11.45 -12.21 -70.47
C LEU A 5 -12.74 -12.49 -69.68
N THR A 6 -13.81 -12.90 -70.37
CA THR A 6 -15.09 -13.27 -69.74
C THR A 6 -15.03 -14.64 -69.01
N LEU A 7 -14.24 -15.58 -69.55
CA LEU A 7 -14.07 -16.89 -68.91
C LEU A 7 -13.21 -16.80 -67.65
N PHE A 8 -12.24 -15.86 -67.61
CA PHE A 8 -11.41 -15.63 -66.43
C PHE A 8 -12.16 -14.94 -65.29
N CYS A 9 -13.10 -14.04 -65.57
CA CYS A 9 -13.99 -13.42 -64.58
C CYS A 9 -15.01 -14.39 -64.00
N VAL A 10 -15.51 -15.36 -64.77
CA VAL A 10 -16.46 -16.38 -64.30
C VAL A 10 -15.73 -17.41 -63.42
N LEU A 11 -14.47 -17.73 -63.71
CA LEU A 11 -13.65 -18.62 -62.86
C LEU A 11 -13.22 -17.97 -61.53
N LEU A 12 -13.13 -16.64 -61.45
CA LEU A 12 -12.87 -15.92 -60.22
C LEU A 12 -14.11 -15.80 -59.31
N LEU A 13 -15.31 -15.93 -59.86
CA LEU A 13 -16.56 -15.91 -59.09
C LEU A 13 -16.93 -17.27 -58.46
N ILE A 14 -16.32 -18.37 -58.90
CA ILE A 14 -16.61 -19.72 -58.39
C ILE A 14 -15.72 -20.07 -57.15
N ASN A 15 -14.64 -19.31 -56.87
CA ASN A 15 -13.81 -19.52 -55.70
C ASN A 15 -14.16 -18.63 -54.49
N ALA A 16 -15.32 -17.97 -54.47
CA ALA A 16 -15.94 -17.53 -53.24
C ALA A 16 -16.53 -18.76 -52.52
N ALA A 17 -15.66 -19.70 -52.16
CA ALA A 17 -16.02 -20.74 -51.20
C ALA A 17 -16.51 -20.04 -49.94
N SER A 18 -17.80 -20.11 -49.72
CA SER A 18 -18.49 -19.72 -48.53
C SER A 18 -17.66 -20.24 -47.33
N GLN A 19 -16.88 -19.36 -46.70
CA GLN A 19 -16.34 -19.64 -45.38
C GLN A 19 -17.57 -19.73 -44.48
N SER A 20 -18.11 -20.95 -44.28
CA SER A 20 -19.24 -21.20 -43.40
C SER A 20 -18.77 -20.85 -41.97
N GLY A 21 -19.14 -19.66 -41.51
CA GLY A 21 -18.96 -19.23 -40.15
C GLY A 21 -19.68 -20.15 -39.16
N ILE A 22 -19.46 -19.97 -37.89
CA ILE A 22 -20.10 -20.71 -36.81
C ILE A 22 -21.25 -19.87 -36.26
N THR A 23 -22.44 -20.42 -36.20
CA THR A 23 -23.60 -19.83 -35.55
C THR A 23 -23.87 -20.57 -34.24
N ILE A 24 -23.83 -19.84 -33.14
CA ILE A 24 -24.11 -20.36 -31.80
C ILE A 24 -25.45 -19.79 -31.36
N ARG A 25 -26.38 -20.65 -31.03
CA ARG A 25 -27.70 -20.28 -30.53
C ARG A 25 -28.05 -21.08 -29.28
N GLY A 26 -28.95 -20.57 -28.46
CA GLY A 26 -29.38 -21.30 -27.29
C GLY A 26 -30.34 -20.50 -26.42
N ARG A 27 -30.62 -21.04 -25.25
CA ARG A 27 -31.50 -20.40 -24.28
C ARG A 27 -30.76 -20.25 -22.93
N ILE A 28 -30.95 -19.10 -22.30
CA ILE A 28 -30.42 -18.79 -20.98
C ILE A 28 -31.59 -18.77 -20.00
N SER A 29 -31.46 -19.51 -18.89
CA SER A 29 -32.49 -19.61 -17.85
C SER A 29 -31.84 -19.54 -16.45
N ASP A 30 -32.64 -19.20 -15.49
CA ASP A 30 -32.27 -19.24 -14.07
C ASP A 30 -32.26 -20.67 -13.54
N VAL A 31 -31.26 -21.05 -12.76
CA VAL A 31 -31.10 -22.43 -12.22
C VAL A 31 -32.23 -22.82 -11.30
N ASP A 32 -32.65 -21.88 -10.43
CA ASP A 32 -33.60 -22.20 -9.34
C ASP A 32 -35.04 -22.09 -9.77
N SER A 33 -35.38 -21.09 -10.59
CA SER A 33 -36.76 -20.85 -11.07
C SER A 33 -37.06 -21.40 -12.44
N GLY A 34 -36.07 -21.73 -13.26
CA GLY A 34 -36.23 -22.14 -14.66
C GLY A 34 -36.70 -21.03 -15.59
N GLN A 35 -36.89 -19.81 -15.08
CA GLN A 35 -37.37 -18.67 -15.88
C GLN A 35 -36.30 -18.21 -16.88
N ALA A 36 -36.80 -17.71 -18.02
CA ALA A 36 -35.92 -17.13 -19.03
C ALA A 36 -35.23 -15.86 -18.52
N ILE A 37 -33.94 -15.70 -18.84
CA ILE A 37 -33.19 -14.52 -18.51
C ILE A 37 -33.08 -13.63 -19.75
N GLU A 38 -33.76 -12.48 -19.70
CA GLU A 38 -33.68 -11.43 -20.72
C GLU A 38 -32.44 -10.60 -20.55
N ASP A 39 -31.89 -10.07 -21.64
CA ASP A 39 -30.79 -9.11 -21.68
C ASP A 39 -29.53 -9.61 -20.95
N CYS A 40 -29.22 -10.90 -21.06
CA CYS A 40 -27.98 -11.47 -20.66
C CYS A 40 -26.93 -11.23 -21.74
N TYR A 41 -25.82 -10.59 -21.39
CA TYR A 41 -24.72 -10.32 -22.31
C TYR A 41 -23.93 -11.61 -22.57
N VAL A 42 -23.77 -11.96 -23.83
CA VAL A 42 -23.06 -13.15 -24.30
C VAL A 42 -21.91 -12.71 -25.18
N GLN A 43 -20.69 -13.05 -24.83
CA GLN A 43 -19.50 -12.65 -25.58
C GLN A 43 -18.59 -13.84 -25.87
N LEU A 44 -18.03 -13.89 -27.08
CA LEU A 44 -16.88 -14.75 -27.39
C LEU A 44 -15.59 -14.15 -26.81
N GLN A 45 -14.93 -14.89 -25.94
CA GLN A 45 -13.67 -14.42 -25.36
C GLN A 45 -12.61 -14.21 -26.45
N ASN A 46 -11.88 -13.10 -26.31
CA ASN A 46 -10.80 -12.67 -27.22
C ASN A 46 -11.26 -12.35 -28.65
N MET A 47 -12.57 -12.16 -28.84
CA MET A 47 -13.15 -11.80 -30.16
C MET A 47 -14.18 -10.67 -30.00
N PRO A 48 -14.38 -9.85 -31.04
CA PRO A 48 -15.31 -8.71 -30.99
C PRO A 48 -16.78 -9.10 -31.23
N TYR A 49 -17.15 -10.36 -30.98
CA TYR A 49 -18.51 -10.86 -31.21
C TYR A 49 -19.27 -11.00 -29.90
N ALA A 50 -20.37 -10.28 -29.78
CA ALA A 50 -21.26 -10.31 -28.63
C ALA A 50 -22.72 -10.13 -29.04
N THR A 51 -23.63 -10.57 -28.17
CA THR A 51 -25.09 -10.42 -28.33
C THR A 51 -25.73 -10.37 -26.94
N ASN A 52 -27.04 -10.00 -26.90
CA ASN A 52 -27.84 -10.13 -25.69
C ASN A 52 -28.94 -11.16 -25.89
N SER A 53 -29.40 -11.80 -24.82
CA SER A 53 -30.57 -12.66 -24.87
C SER A 53 -31.87 -11.85 -24.97
N ASP A 54 -32.87 -12.40 -25.67
CA ASP A 54 -34.21 -11.82 -25.82
C ASP A 54 -35.11 -12.09 -24.58
N LYS A 55 -36.38 -11.62 -24.63
CA LYS A 55 -37.36 -11.79 -23.55
C LYS A 55 -37.67 -13.25 -23.21
N GLN A 56 -37.44 -14.15 -24.10
CA GLN A 56 -37.64 -15.60 -23.92
C GLN A 56 -36.30 -16.30 -23.53
N GLY A 57 -35.24 -15.54 -23.34
CA GLY A 57 -33.90 -16.00 -22.98
C GLY A 57 -33.09 -16.55 -24.17
N TYR A 58 -33.59 -16.45 -25.43
CA TYR A 58 -32.84 -16.93 -26.57
C TYR A 58 -31.73 -15.94 -26.96
N PHE A 59 -30.60 -16.49 -27.38
CA PHE A 59 -29.49 -15.73 -27.94
C PHE A 59 -29.00 -16.36 -29.24
N LYS A 60 -28.44 -15.56 -30.12
CA LYS A 60 -27.73 -15.97 -31.33
C LYS A 60 -26.50 -15.12 -31.52
N ILE A 61 -25.35 -15.77 -31.72
CA ILE A 61 -24.09 -15.13 -32.02
C ILE A 61 -23.46 -15.77 -33.25
N GLU A 62 -22.96 -14.97 -34.16
CA GLU A 62 -22.37 -15.43 -35.42
C GLU A 62 -20.88 -15.10 -35.41
N CYS A 63 -20.04 -16.10 -35.62
CA CYS A 63 -18.60 -15.97 -35.74
C CYS A 63 -18.21 -16.38 -37.19
N PRO A 64 -17.69 -15.46 -38.01
CA PRO A 64 -17.32 -15.79 -39.39
C PRO A 64 -16.05 -16.63 -39.51
N GLN A 65 -15.39 -16.93 -38.41
CA GLN A 65 -14.16 -17.71 -38.38
C GLN A 65 -14.43 -19.16 -38.00
N ARG A 66 -13.71 -20.12 -38.64
CA ARG A 66 -13.69 -21.52 -38.19
C ARG A 66 -12.72 -21.68 -37.03
N ILE A 67 -13.23 -22.20 -35.93
CA ILE A 67 -12.49 -22.39 -34.68
C ILE A 67 -12.83 -23.79 -34.17
N ASP A 68 -11.83 -24.52 -33.67
CA ASP A 68 -12.01 -25.86 -33.10
C ASP A 68 -12.54 -25.84 -31.66
N SER A 69 -12.26 -24.77 -30.93
CA SER A 69 -12.76 -24.53 -29.59
C SER A 69 -12.98 -23.05 -29.34
N LEU A 70 -13.97 -22.71 -28.53
CA LEU A 70 -14.29 -21.33 -28.17
C LEU A 70 -14.76 -21.24 -26.74
N ASN A 71 -14.55 -20.09 -26.11
CA ASN A 71 -15.06 -19.77 -24.79
C ASN A 71 -16.12 -18.68 -24.90
N LEU A 72 -17.28 -18.95 -24.33
CA LEU A 72 -18.37 -17.99 -24.21
C LEU A 72 -18.49 -17.52 -22.78
N THR A 73 -18.58 -16.22 -22.59
CA THR A 73 -18.88 -15.60 -21.29
C THR A 73 -20.33 -15.15 -21.29
N PHE A 74 -21.04 -15.47 -20.21
CA PHE A 74 -22.44 -15.11 -19.98
C PHE A 74 -22.49 -14.22 -18.75
N GLU A 75 -22.92 -12.95 -18.91
CA GLU A 75 -22.97 -11.96 -17.86
C GLU A 75 -24.36 -11.33 -17.76
N LYS A 76 -24.90 -11.31 -16.55
CA LYS A 76 -26.12 -10.61 -16.20
C LYS A 76 -26.04 -10.04 -14.82
N PHE A 77 -26.55 -8.83 -14.63
CA PHE A 77 -26.61 -8.22 -13.30
C PHE A 77 -27.38 -9.12 -12.32
N ASN A 78 -26.85 -9.31 -11.12
CA ASN A 78 -27.34 -10.24 -10.09
C ASN A 78 -27.23 -11.73 -10.41
N TYR A 79 -26.43 -12.13 -11.40
CA TYR A 79 -26.13 -13.53 -11.67
C TYR A 79 -24.61 -13.77 -11.63
N ILE A 80 -24.25 -14.99 -11.24
CA ILE A 80 -22.84 -15.41 -11.29
C ILE A 80 -22.41 -15.50 -12.76
N THR A 81 -21.38 -14.75 -13.13
CA THR A 81 -20.80 -14.83 -14.48
C THR A 81 -20.33 -16.25 -14.78
N GLN A 82 -20.78 -16.83 -15.86
CA GLN A 82 -20.41 -18.17 -16.29
C GLN A 82 -19.55 -18.13 -17.56
N ILE A 83 -18.47 -18.90 -17.56
CA ILE A 83 -17.66 -19.14 -18.75
C ILE A 83 -17.86 -20.58 -19.18
N LYS A 84 -18.26 -20.77 -20.46
CA LYS A 84 -18.46 -22.08 -21.06
C LYS A 84 -17.48 -22.32 -22.19
N GLN A 85 -16.62 -23.31 -22.02
CA GLN A 85 -15.77 -23.80 -23.09
C GLN A 85 -16.59 -24.79 -23.97
N VAL A 86 -16.55 -24.59 -25.27
CA VAL A 86 -17.17 -25.45 -26.25
C VAL A 86 -16.12 -25.96 -27.23
N VAL A 87 -15.95 -27.26 -27.29
CA VAL A 87 -15.09 -27.94 -28.27
C VAL A 87 -16.02 -28.53 -29.34
N LEU A 88 -15.79 -28.16 -30.59
CA LEU A 88 -16.64 -28.57 -31.70
C LEU A 88 -16.36 -30.03 -32.11
N ASN A 89 -17.44 -30.79 -32.20
CA ASN A 89 -17.37 -32.14 -32.80
C ASN A 89 -17.41 -32.06 -34.34
N GLU A 90 -17.10 -33.16 -35.02
CA GLU A 90 -16.99 -33.23 -36.48
C GLU A 90 -18.29 -32.84 -37.20
N ASN A 91 -19.47 -33.12 -36.62
CA ASN A 91 -20.75 -32.73 -37.17
C ASN A 91 -20.99 -31.23 -37.07
N GLN A 92 -20.67 -30.66 -35.91
CA GLN A 92 -20.77 -29.20 -35.66
C GLN A 92 -19.78 -28.41 -36.53
N LYS A 93 -18.61 -28.96 -36.80
CA LYS A 93 -17.66 -28.38 -37.75
C LYS A 93 -18.19 -28.38 -39.19
N LYS A 94 -18.98 -29.38 -39.56
CA LYS A 94 -19.61 -29.48 -40.91
C LYS A 94 -20.81 -28.56 -41.03
N THR A 95 -21.70 -28.55 -40.05
CA THR A 95 -22.95 -27.77 -40.10
C THR A 95 -22.74 -26.30 -39.78
N GLY A 96 -21.70 -25.97 -39.01
CA GLY A 96 -21.47 -24.63 -38.51
C GLY A 96 -22.49 -24.15 -37.46
N GLU A 97 -23.30 -25.06 -36.93
CA GLU A 97 -24.33 -24.73 -35.94
C GLU A 97 -24.10 -25.38 -34.59
N ILE A 98 -24.22 -24.58 -33.52
CA ILE A 98 -24.06 -25.01 -32.13
C ILE A 98 -25.31 -24.57 -31.36
N THR A 99 -25.96 -25.50 -30.65
CA THR A 99 -27.05 -25.17 -29.73
C THR A 99 -26.55 -25.36 -28.29
N LEU A 100 -26.72 -24.33 -27.42
CA LEU A 100 -26.16 -24.27 -26.08
C LEU A 100 -27.21 -23.72 -25.10
N ASN A 101 -27.74 -24.57 -24.23
CA ASN A 101 -28.59 -24.10 -23.15
C ASN A 101 -27.77 -23.85 -21.89
N ILE A 102 -27.91 -22.65 -21.32
CA ILE A 102 -27.15 -22.18 -20.17
C ILE A 102 -28.08 -21.87 -19.01
N GLN A 103 -27.70 -22.30 -17.84
CA GLN A 103 -28.40 -21.98 -16.60
C GLN A 103 -27.50 -21.12 -15.74
N LEU A 104 -27.92 -19.89 -15.44
CA LEU A 104 -27.21 -19.00 -14.56
C LEU A 104 -27.78 -19.05 -13.14
N LYS A 105 -26.92 -19.03 -12.16
CA LYS A 105 -27.31 -18.98 -10.76
C LYS A 105 -27.49 -17.54 -10.33
N PHE A 106 -28.67 -17.22 -9.79
CA PHE A 106 -28.91 -15.92 -9.18
C PHE A 106 -28.01 -15.75 -7.95
N GLU A 107 -27.22 -14.71 -7.94
CA GLU A 107 -26.46 -14.29 -6.78
C GLU A 107 -27.17 -13.06 -6.22
N SER A 108 -27.90 -13.26 -5.12
CA SER A 108 -28.38 -12.10 -4.38
C SER A 108 -27.13 -11.36 -3.87
N PHE A 109 -26.75 -10.31 -4.55
CA PHE A 109 -25.95 -9.28 -3.89
C PHE A 109 -26.83 -8.79 -2.76
N GLN A 110 -26.62 -9.30 -1.57
CA GLN A 110 -26.97 -8.51 -0.39
C GLN A 110 -26.18 -7.22 -0.61
N LEU A 111 -26.89 -6.17 -0.97
CA LEU A 111 -26.33 -4.81 -0.88
C LEU A 111 -25.73 -4.78 0.51
N PRO A 112 -24.42 -4.48 0.65
CA PRO A 112 -23.85 -4.31 1.97
C PRO A 112 -24.81 -3.38 2.68
N GLU A 113 -25.28 -3.79 3.86
CA GLU A 113 -26.10 -2.94 4.72
C GLU A 113 -25.59 -1.53 4.53
N ILE A 114 -26.45 -0.59 4.15
CA ILE A 114 -26.10 0.82 4.13
C ILE A 114 -25.92 1.15 5.60
N ASN A 115 -24.76 0.80 6.13
CA ASN A 115 -24.26 1.37 7.34
C ASN A 115 -24.23 2.85 7.05
N ILE A 116 -25.21 3.59 7.60
CA ILE A 116 -25.20 5.04 7.66
C ILE A 116 -23.97 5.36 8.49
N ARG A 117 -22.80 5.38 7.82
CA ARG A 117 -21.55 5.79 8.44
C ARG A 117 -21.73 7.26 8.66
N SER A 118 -21.70 7.67 9.92
CA SER A 118 -21.63 9.07 10.27
C SER A 118 -20.56 9.71 9.41
N THR A 119 -20.87 10.86 8.80
CA THR A 119 -19.90 11.67 8.04
C THR A 119 -18.60 11.78 8.83
N PRO A 120 -17.42 11.75 8.17
CA PRO A 120 -16.15 11.91 8.86
C PRO A 120 -16.19 13.11 9.78
N ASP A 121 -15.81 12.93 11.02
CA ASP A 121 -15.85 13.97 12.02
C ASP A 121 -14.68 14.93 11.80
N THR A 122 -14.97 16.22 11.55
CA THR A 122 -13.95 17.26 11.43
C THR A 122 -13.37 17.57 12.80
N VAL A 123 -12.12 17.21 13.03
CA VAL A 123 -11.42 17.46 14.30
C VAL A 123 -10.93 18.91 14.37
N TRP A 124 -10.38 19.39 13.26
CA TRP A 124 -9.91 20.78 13.16
C TRP A 124 -9.96 21.29 11.72
N SER A 125 -10.30 22.58 11.58
CA SER A 125 -10.41 23.25 10.28
C SER A 125 -10.01 24.73 10.37
N SER A 126 -9.52 25.29 9.26
CA SER A 126 -9.19 26.72 9.15
C SER A 126 -9.40 27.19 7.73
N ASN A 127 -9.85 28.44 7.59
CA ASN A 127 -10.00 29.10 6.28
C ASN A 127 -8.68 29.67 5.73
N THR A 128 -7.67 29.85 6.58
CA THR A 128 -6.42 30.56 6.25
C THR A 128 -5.22 29.66 6.09
N VAL A 129 -5.12 28.59 6.89
CA VAL A 129 -3.95 27.71 6.95
C VAL A 129 -4.32 26.24 6.71
N ASN A 130 -3.35 25.46 6.27
CA ASN A 130 -3.48 24.03 6.05
C ASN A 130 -2.83 23.26 7.21
N VAL A 131 -3.27 22.01 7.46
CA VAL A 131 -2.57 21.06 8.33
C VAL A 131 -1.53 20.30 7.50
N ALA A 132 -0.28 20.32 7.96
CA ALA A 132 0.84 19.55 7.37
C ALA A 132 1.02 18.19 8.03
N ASP A 133 0.93 18.17 9.36
CA ASP A 133 1.09 16.97 10.19
C ASP A 133 0.41 17.19 11.55
N PHE A 134 0.25 16.13 12.33
CA PHE A 134 -0.29 16.21 13.68
C PHE A 134 0.31 15.13 14.58
N ALA A 135 0.29 15.36 15.90
CA ALA A 135 0.73 14.39 16.90
C ALA A 135 -0.22 14.39 18.11
N PHE A 136 -0.27 13.28 18.82
CA PHE A 136 -1.04 13.17 20.06
C PHE A 136 -0.13 13.56 21.24
N SER A 137 -0.59 14.48 22.07
CA SER A 137 0.03 14.87 23.33
C SER A 137 -0.94 14.61 24.48
N GLY A 138 -0.85 13.44 25.10
CA GLY A 138 -1.82 12.98 26.09
C GLY A 138 -3.26 12.91 25.53
N LYS A 139 -4.15 13.78 26.00
CA LYS A 139 -5.53 13.92 25.51
C LYS A 139 -5.67 14.95 24.39
N ASN A 140 -4.65 15.75 24.18
CA ASN A 140 -4.65 16.87 23.25
C ASN A 140 -4.01 16.48 21.92
N LEU A 141 -4.24 17.32 20.90
CA LEU A 141 -3.65 17.21 19.57
C LEU A 141 -2.73 18.41 19.33
N LEU A 142 -1.50 18.12 18.92
CA LEU A 142 -0.57 19.12 18.43
C LEU A 142 -0.62 19.10 16.89
N LEU A 143 -0.97 20.22 16.28
CA LEU A 143 -1.05 20.41 14.85
C LEU A 143 0.16 21.18 14.35
N LEU A 144 0.74 20.74 13.24
CA LEU A 144 1.66 21.52 12.43
C LEU A 144 0.86 22.12 11.29
N THR A 145 0.67 23.45 11.32
CA THR A 145 -0.05 24.18 10.27
C THR A 145 0.92 24.96 9.39
N TYR A 146 0.48 25.31 8.17
CA TYR A 146 1.30 26.02 7.20
C TYR A 146 0.46 26.87 6.23
N VAL A 147 1.09 27.89 5.66
CA VAL A 147 0.49 28.73 4.60
C VAL A 147 0.94 28.27 3.22
N GLN A 148 2.23 28.00 3.04
CA GLN A 148 2.81 27.64 1.74
C GLN A 148 3.54 26.30 1.79
N GLU A 149 3.39 25.51 0.71
CA GLU A 149 4.08 24.24 0.50
C GLU A 149 5.21 24.43 -0.52
N LEU A 150 6.41 24.08 -0.12
CA LEU A 150 7.59 24.06 -0.99
C LEU A 150 7.86 22.63 -1.43
N ARG A 151 7.68 22.35 -2.72
CA ARG A 151 8.13 21.10 -3.31
C ARG A 151 9.58 21.24 -3.74
N TRP A 152 10.47 20.58 -3.03
CA TRP A 152 11.88 20.58 -3.39
C TRP A 152 12.10 19.81 -4.68
N LYS A 153 12.50 20.53 -5.77
CA LYS A 153 12.87 19.95 -7.08
C LYS A 153 14.35 19.58 -7.09
N LYS A 154 14.88 18.79 -6.19
CA LYS A 154 16.24 18.32 -6.32
C LYS A 154 16.24 16.88 -6.80
N HIS A 155 17.31 16.48 -7.53
CA HIS A 155 17.58 15.14 -8.04
C HIS A 155 17.61 14.02 -6.99
N ASP A 156 17.08 14.28 -5.81
CA ASP A 156 16.98 13.38 -4.68
C ASP A 156 15.70 12.57 -4.73
N LYS A 157 15.79 11.26 -4.57
CA LYS A 157 14.65 10.33 -4.51
C LYS A 157 13.70 10.67 -3.36
N SER A 158 14.18 11.29 -2.29
CA SER A 158 13.35 11.81 -1.21
C SER A 158 12.66 13.10 -1.66
N LYS A 159 11.47 13.00 -2.23
CA LYS A 159 10.58 14.14 -2.50
C LYS A 159 10.07 14.73 -1.17
N THR A 160 10.96 15.19 -0.31
CA THR A 160 10.59 15.75 0.99
C THR A 160 9.89 17.08 0.78
N THR A 161 8.61 17.12 1.07
CA THR A 161 7.82 18.35 1.08
C THR A 161 8.20 19.16 2.31
N MET A 162 8.49 20.45 2.13
CA MET A 162 8.73 21.41 3.21
C MET A 162 7.59 22.41 3.26
N PHE A 163 7.33 22.90 4.44
CA PHE A 163 6.24 23.83 4.71
C PHE A 163 6.79 25.13 5.25
N GLN A 164 6.25 26.26 4.78
CA GLN A 164 6.63 27.61 5.17
C GLN A 164 5.52 28.31 5.94
N GLN A 165 5.93 29.33 6.73
CA GLN A 165 5.02 30.08 7.59
C GLN A 165 4.22 29.13 8.48
N CYS A 166 4.97 28.26 9.18
CA CYS A 166 4.41 27.22 10.02
C CYS A 166 4.11 27.73 11.42
N GLU A 167 3.03 27.22 11.99
CA GLU A 167 2.68 27.37 13.40
C GLU A 167 2.34 26.00 14.00
N LEU A 168 2.70 25.80 15.24
CA LEU A 168 2.21 24.74 16.08
C LEU A 168 0.95 25.23 16.80
N ILE A 169 -0.11 24.44 16.75
CA ILE A 169 -1.37 24.75 17.42
C ILE A 169 -1.73 23.57 18.32
N LEU A 170 -1.97 23.83 19.59
CA LEU A 170 -2.44 22.83 20.53
C LEU A 170 -3.96 22.91 20.65
N VAL A 171 -4.62 21.76 20.44
CA VAL A 171 -6.08 21.62 20.42
C VAL A 171 -6.48 20.62 21.49
N ASP A 172 -7.44 20.98 22.32
CA ASP A 172 -7.96 20.11 23.38
C ASP A 172 -9.00 19.11 22.88
N SER A 173 -9.52 18.28 23.78
CA SER A 173 -10.55 17.30 23.48
C SER A 173 -11.90 17.91 23.08
N SER A 174 -12.15 19.19 23.44
CA SER A 174 -13.33 19.97 23.03
C SER A 174 -13.13 20.65 21.66
N ARG A 175 -11.96 20.48 21.05
CA ARG A 175 -11.53 21.09 19.75
C ARG A 175 -11.25 22.58 19.83
N SER A 176 -11.01 23.09 21.03
CA SER A 176 -10.63 24.48 21.24
C SER A 176 -9.10 24.62 21.13
N GLU A 177 -8.68 25.64 20.38
CA GLU A 177 -7.27 26.03 20.30
C GLU A 177 -6.91 26.81 21.58
N PHE A 178 -5.87 26.37 22.29
CA PHE A 178 -5.50 27.04 23.55
C PHE A 178 -4.03 27.44 23.63
N ALA A 179 -3.16 26.95 22.72
CA ALA A 179 -1.79 27.38 22.62
C ALA A 179 -1.33 27.44 21.17
N LYS A 180 -0.45 28.42 20.85
CA LYS A 180 0.17 28.57 19.54
C LYS A 180 1.64 28.92 19.68
N CYS A 181 2.46 28.38 18.78
CA CYS A 181 3.87 28.71 18.69
C CYS A 181 4.32 28.79 17.24
N ARG A 182 4.98 29.88 16.86
CA ARG A 182 5.52 30.04 15.51
C ARG A 182 6.79 29.18 15.33
N VAL A 183 6.86 28.47 14.20
CA VAL A 183 8.05 27.70 13.84
C VAL A 183 9.08 28.63 13.17
N PRO A 184 10.34 28.65 13.60
CA PRO A 184 11.33 29.62 13.13
C PRO A 184 11.89 29.34 11.73
N GLU A 185 11.67 28.13 11.19
CA GLU A 185 12.19 27.71 9.87
C GLU A 185 11.21 26.79 9.12
N GLU A 186 11.57 26.35 7.91
CA GLU A 186 10.74 25.42 7.12
C GLU A 186 10.61 24.08 7.82
N ALA A 187 9.38 23.70 8.14
CA ALA A 187 9.06 22.43 8.79
C ALA A 187 8.88 21.29 7.76
N ILE A 188 9.14 20.07 8.20
CA ILE A 188 8.97 18.85 7.38
C ILE A 188 7.86 17.97 7.95
N LYS A 189 8.02 17.50 9.18
CA LYS A 189 7.09 16.57 9.85
C LYS A 189 7.36 16.47 11.35
N PHE A 190 6.41 15.88 12.06
CA PHE A 190 6.65 15.39 13.40
C PHE A 190 7.32 14.01 13.38
N TYR A 191 8.22 13.80 14.33
CA TYR A 191 8.67 12.50 14.80
C TYR A 191 8.17 12.33 16.23
N VAL A 192 7.58 11.20 16.55
CA VAL A 192 7.11 10.87 17.90
C VAL A 192 7.85 9.61 18.32
N ASP A 193 8.60 9.70 19.42
CA ASP A 193 9.37 8.58 19.93
C ASP A 193 8.49 7.55 20.68
N TYR A 194 9.15 6.54 21.24
CA TYR A 194 8.49 5.48 22.00
C TYR A 194 7.83 5.99 23.31
N LEU A 195 8.36 7.02 23.94
CA LEU A 195 7.79 7.66 25.13
C LEU A 195 6.57 8.53 24.78
N GLY A 196 6.40 8.87 23.51
CA GLY A 196 5.37 9.81 23.05
C GLY A 196 5.85 11.25 23.05
N GLU A 197 7.15 11.47 23.22
CA GLU A 197 7.78 12.79 23.09
C GLU A 197 7.76 13.21 21.61
N ILE A 198 7.52 14.49 21.40
CA ILE A 198 7.28 15.03 20.05
C ILE A 198 8.51 15.84 19.63
N PHE A 199 9.02 15.53 18.45
CA PHE A 199 10.10 16.23 17.78
C PHE A 199 9.62 16.81 16.47
N LEU A 200 9.93 18.06 16.20
CA LEU A 200 9.65 18.72 14.93
C LEU A 200 10.91 18.72 14.07
N GLN A 201 10.87 17.97 13.00
CA GLN A 201 11.93 17.97 11.99
C GLN A 201 11.73 19.14 11.05
N CYS A 202 12.73 20.01 10.97
CA CYS A 202 12.80 21.13 10.07
C CYS A 202 13.93 20.96 9.05
N ARG A 203 14.09 21.92 8.15
CA ARG A 203 15.08 21.84 7.07
C ARG A 203 16.52 21.71 7.57
N LYS A 204 16.88 22.42 8.61
CA LYS A 204 18.24 22.47 9.15
C LYS A 204 18.35 21.96 10.56
N THR A 205 17.27 22.00 11.32
CA THR A 205 17.25 21.76 12.75
C THR A 205 16.12 20.80 13.12
N THR A 206 16.33 20.02 14.17
CA THR A 206 15.26 19.29 14.85
C THR A 206 15.01 19.98 16.20
N PHE A 207 13.73 20.18 16.52
CA PHE A 207 13.30 20.76 17.79
C PHE A 207 12.57 19.70 18.61
N TYR A 208 12.89 19.62 19.89
CA TYR A 208 12.04 18.99 20.88
C TYR A 208 10.87 19.92 21.18
N VAL A 209 9.65 19.39 21.18
CA VAL A 209 8.44 20.17 21.43
C VAL A 209 7.98 19.92 22.85
N SER A 210 8.32 20.82 23.77
CA SER A 210 7.87 20.80 25.16
C SER A 210 6.54 21.52 25.28
N ILE A 211 5.59 20.89 25.98
CA ILE A 211 4.24 21.45 26.21
C ILE A 211 4.06 21.63 27.71
N ASN A 212 4.00 22.88 28.16
CA ASN A 212 3.87 23.25 29.56
C ASN A 212 2.58 24.07 29.78
N GLY A 213 1.51 23.37 30.19
CA GLY A 213 0.19 24.00 30.30
C GLY A 213 -0.28 24.58 28.96
N ASP A 214 -0.47 25.89 28.89
CA ASP A 214 -0.94 26.62 27.72
C ASP A 214 0.22 27.16 26.85
N SER A 215 1.43 26.68 27.01
CA SER A 215 2.60 27.11 26.24
C SER A 215 3.26 25.97 25.50
N ILE A 216 3.73 26.27 24.27
CA ILE A 216 4.52 25.38 23.44
C ILE A 216 5.92 25.98 23.35
N VAL A 217 6.93 25.23 23.73
CA VAL A 217 8.34 25.63 23.68
C VAL A 217 9.09 24.74 22.69
N LEU A 218 9.87 25.35 21.81
CA LEU A 218 10.74 24.68 20.85
C LEU A 218 12.18 24.72 21.35
N GLU A 219 12.70 23.57 21.76
CA GLU A 219 14.08 23.42 22.21
C GLU A 219 14.90 22.77 21.09
N LYS A 220 15.97 23.46 20.69
CA LYS A 220 16.85 22.95 19.63
C LYS A 220 17.60 21.72 20.13
N ILE A 221 17.57 20.64 19.35
CA ILE A 221 18.34 19.42 19.59
C ILE A 221 19.49 19.33 18.59
N ASP A 222 20.62 18.85 19.06
CA ASP A 222 21.74 18.51 18.21
C ASP A 222 21.41 17.38 17.26
N ALA A 223 21.81 17.50 15.99
CA ALA A 223 21.52 16.53 14.97
C ALA A 223 22.16 15.16 15.24
N GLU A 224 23.36 15.12 15.82
CA GLU A 224 24.02 13.87 16.21
C GLU A 224 23.27 13.21 17.34
N GLN A 225 22.88 13.95 18.35
CA GLN A 225 22.08 13.44 19.48
C GLN A 225 20.75 12.87 18.97
N PHE A 226 20.04 13.57 18.09
CA PHE A 226 18.79 13.09 17.54
C PHE A 226 18.97 11.79 16.72
N ASN A 227 19.96 11.77 15.81
CA ASN A 227 20.17 10.64 14.91
C ASN A 227 20.77 9.40 15.59
N HIS A 228 21.58 9.57 16.62
CA HIS A 228 22.30 8.47 17.27
C HIS A 228 21.70 8.02 18.61
N ALA A 229 20.98 8.88 19.32
CA ALA A 229 20.43 8.55 20.62
C ALA A 229 18.90 8.43 20.64
N ILE A 230 18.17 9.15 19.77
CA ILE A 230 16.70 9.17 19.79
C ILE A 230 16.13 8.29 18.67
N LEU A 231 16.53 8.56 17.43
CA LEU A 231 15.96 7.90 16.24
C LEU A 231 16.14 6.36 16.23
N PRO A 232 17.28 5.78 16.69
CA PRO A 232 17.48 4.34 16.69
C PRO A 232 16.65 3.58 17.72
N VAL A 233 16.16 4.24 18.76
CA VAL A 233 15.41 3.59 19.84
C VAL A 233 13.99 3.27 19.39
N VAL A 234 13.60 2.00 19.55
CA VAL A 234 12.28 1.50 19.16
C VAL A 234 11.31 1.55 20.32
N ASP A 235 11.70 1.00 21.49
CA ASP A 235 10.86 0.93 22.69
C ASP A 235 11.69 0.52 23.93
N THR A 236 11.05 0.46 25.11
CA THR A 236 11.71 0.02 26.37
C THR A 236 10.79 -0.86 27.21
N ILE A 237 11.36 -1.81 27.96
CA ILE A 237 10.67 -2.57 29.03
C ILE A 237 11.57 -2.56 30.28
N GLY A 238 11.17 -1.84 31.30
CA GLY A 238 11.98 -1.73 32.51
C GLY A 238 13.40 -1.23 32.24
N PRO A 239 14.47 -2.01 32.57
CA PRO A 239 15.84 -1.60 32.28
C PRO A 239 16.27 -1.81 30.83
N LEU A 240 15.47 -2.57 30.03
CA LEU A 240 15.84 -2.97 28.67
C LEU A 240 15.41 -1.90 27.66
N THR A 241 16.34 -1.49 26.81
CA THR A 241 16.10 -0.58 25.69
C THR A 241 16.33 -1.32 24.38
N TYR A 242 15.33 -1.31 23.49
CA TYR A 242 15.40 -1.93 22.17
C TYR A 242 15.73 -0.88 21.12
N PHE A 243 16.73 -1.15 20.30
CA PHE A 243 17.16 -0.23 19.27
C PHE A 243 17.69 -0.95 18.04
N SER A 244 17.91 -0.22 16.96
CA SER A 244 18.45 -0.77 15.73
C SER A 244 19.50 0.17 15.12
N ASN A 245 20.43 -0.41 14.36
CA ASN A 245 21.34 0.33 13.50
C ASN A 245 20.79 0.46 12.06
N TYR A 246 19.45 0.49 11.91
CA TYR A 246 18.78 0.58 10.62
C TYR A 246 19.27 1.77 9.79
N ASN A 247 19.68 1.47 8.57
CA ASN A 247 20.05 2.46 7.56
C ASN A 247 19.32 2.11 6.26
N ALA A 248 18.46 3.01 5.79
CA ALA A 248 17.68 2.80 4.56
C ALA A 248 18.55 2.63 3.30
N ASP A 249 19.82 3.05 3.34
CA ASP A 249 20.77 2.95 2.24
C ASP A 249 21.63 1.68 2.28
N TYR A 250 21.36 0.76 3.22
CA TYR A 250 22.10 -0.50 3.38
C TYR A 250 21.15 -1.69 3.53
N PRO A 251 21.39 -2.81 2.81
CA PRO A 251 20.45 -3.93 2.75
C PRO A 251 20.53 -4.89 3.93
N ALA A 252 21.07 -4.46 5.07
CA ALA A 252 21.10 -5.24 6.31
C ALA A 252 21.16 -4.33 7.53
N PHE A 253 20.68 -4.84 8.67
CA PHE A 253 20.82 -4.16 9.95
C PHE A 253 20.55 -5.13 11.11
N GLU A 254 20.75 -4.67 12.33
CA GLU A 254 20.57 -5.45 13.55
C GLU A 254 19.58 -4.80 14.49
N TYR A 255 18.79 -5.65 15.16
CA TYR A 255 18.05 -5.28 16.35
C TYR A 255 18.84 -5.70 17.59
N MET A 256 18.98 -4.75 18.50
CA MET A 256 19.82 -4.88 19.70
C MET A 256 19.02 -4.54 20.96
N ILE A 257 19.45 -5.10 22.08
CA ILE A 257 18.95 -4.82 23.41
C ILE A 257 20.10 -4.24 24.22
N TYR A 258 19.88 -3.06 24.83
CA TYR A 258 20.74 -2.50 25.86
C TYR A 258 20.10 -2.74 27.21
N ASP A 259 20.81 -3.41 28.11
CA ASP A 259 20.39 -3.58 29.51
C ASP A 259 21.08 -2.54 30.39
N LYS A 260 20.29 -1.64 30.99
CA LYS A 260 20.80 -0.59 31.89
C LYS A 260 21.37 -1.15 33.22
N ALA A 261 20.99 -2.38 33.60
CA ALA A 261 21.41 -2.98 34.86
C ALA A 261 22.89 -3.37 34.87
N ASP A 262 23.40 -3.86 33.74
CA ASP A 262 24.79 -4.32 33.59
C ASP A 262 25.56 -3.59 32.46
N SER A 263 24.88 -2.62 31.80
CA SER A 263 25.42 -1.88 30.64
C SER A 263 25.79 -2.76 29.45
N SER A 264 25.22 -3.94 29.35
CA SER A 264 25.48 -4.85 28.22
C SER A 264 24.65 -4.49 26.97
N VAL A 265 25.22 -4.77 25.81
CA VAL A 265 24.52 -4.68 24.51
C VAL A 265 24.52 -6.07 23.87
N LYS A 266 23.36 -6.53 23.43
CA LYS A 266 23.21 -7.81 22.77
C LYS A 266 22.41 -7.67 21.48
N THR A 267 22.94 -8.14 20.35
CA THR A 267 22.17 -8.36 19.14
C THR A 267 21.27 -9.56 19.33
N PHE A 268 19.96 -9.41 19.12
CA PHE A 268 19.02 -10.53 19.20
C PHE A 268 18.46 -10.92 17.82
N ARG A 269 18.54 -10.03 16.83
CA ARG A 269 18.12 -10.36 15.45
C ARG A 269 18.92 -9.58 14.42
N TYR A 270 19.45 -10.31 13.43
CA TYR A 270 20.05 -9.76 12.22
C TYR A 270 19.01 -9.85 11.07
N MET A 271 18.82 -8.75 10.36
CA MET A 271 17.92 -8.62 9.22
C MET A 271 18.75 -8.34 7.97
N VAL A 272 18.51 -9.05 6.88
CA VAL A 272 19.26 -8.89 5.63
C VAL A 272 18.38 -9.27 4.44
N ASP A 273 18.52 -8.53 3.36
CA ASP A 273 18.12 -8.95 2.02
C ASP A 273 19.34 -9.53 1.33
N GLU A 274 19.41 -10.85 1.27
CA GLU A 274 20.59 -11.57 0.73
C GLU A 274 20.79 -11.31 -0.76
N GLU A 275 19.71 -11.16 -1.54
CA GLU A 275 19.79 -10.88 -2.97
C GLU A 275 20.27 -9.46 -3.23
N MET A 276 19.69 -8.51 -2.52
CA MET A 276 20.11 -7.10 -2.58
C MET A 276 21.56 -6.95 -2.09
N MET A 277 21.95 -7.67 -1.03
CA MET A 277 23.34 -7.65 -0.54
C MET A 277 24.32 -8.18 -1.58
N LYS A 278 23.98 -9.24 -2.32
CA LYS A 278 24.82 -9.73 -3.43
C LYS A 278 24.96 -8.70 -4.53
N MET A 279 23.86 -8.04 -4.93
CA MET A 279 23.90 -6.96 -5.92
C MET A 279 24.74 -5.79 -5.42
N PHE A 280 24.52 -5.36 -4.19
CA PHE A 280 25.25 -4.27 -3.53
C PHE A 280 26.76 -4.52 -3.55
N ARG A 281 27.21 -5.69 -3.12
CA ARG A 281 28.62 -6.08 -3.13
C ARG A 281 29.20 -6.25 -4.52
N SER A 282 28.38 -6.62 -5.52
CA SER A 282 28.84 -6.79 -6.90
C SER A 282 29.30 -5.49 -7.55
N GLU A 283 28.92 -4.32 -7.02
CA GLU A 283 29.32 -3.01 -7.51
C GLU A 283 30.83 -2.78 -7.53
N TYR A 284 31.59 -3.50 -6.68
CA TYR A 284 33.05 -3.44 -6.71
C TYR A 284 33.63 -3.90 -8.07
N LYS A 285 32.95 -4.81 -8.77
CA LYS A 285 33.39 -5.30 -10.09
C LYS A 285 33.37 -4.21 -11.14
N TYR A 286 32.44 -3.26 -11.03
CA TYR A 286 32.22 -2.19 -12.01
C TYR A 286 33.11 -0.96 -11.79
N LEU A 287 33.85 -0.90 -10.68
CA LEU A 287 34.83 0.16 -10.47
C LEU A 287 36.03 0.00 -11.42
N ASP A 288 36.53 1.12 -11.94
CA ASP A 288 37.82 1.16 -12.62
C ASP A 288 39.00 0.90 -11.64
N SER A 289 40.22 0.80 -12.14
CA SER A 289 41.42 0.54 -11.32
C SER A 289 41.64 1.60 -10.25
N ARG A 290 41.32 2.86 -10.53
CA ARG A 290 41.46 3.97 -9.53
C ARG A 290 40.39 3.87 -8.47
N GLY A 291 39.16 3.57 -8.84
CA GLY A 291 38.05 3.34 -7.93
C GLY A 291 38.30 2.16 -6.99
N LYS A 292 38.80 1.04 -7.51
CA LYS A 292 39.18 -0.13 -6.70
C LYS A 292 40.27 0.19 -5.69
N LEU A 293 41.31 0.94 -6.11
CA LEU A 293 42.37 1.37 -5.20
C LEU A 293 41.84 2.31 -4.12
N LYS A 294 40.92 3.22 -4.50
CA LYS A 294 40.27 4.13 -3.54
C LYS A 294 39.43 3.36 -2.52
N ALA A 295 38.60 2.41 -2.96
CA ALA A 295 37.80 1.56 -2.09
C ALA A 295 38.67 0.75 -1.10
N LEU A 296 39.77 0.17 -1.59
CA LEU A 296 40.74 -0.55 -0.76
C LEU A 296 41.39 0.35 0.31
N ARG A 297 41.77 1.59 -0.04
CA ARG A 297 42.31 2.57 0.94
C ARG A 297 41.29 2.92 2.00
N PHE A 298 40.02 3.09 1.63
CA PHE A 298 38.96 3.34 2.60
C PHE A 298 38.77 2.11 3.53
N GLU A 299 38.76 0.89 3.00
CA GLU A 299 38.70 -0.34 3.79
C GLU A 299 39.82 -0.38 4.85
N ILE A 300 41.06 -0.09 4.45
CA ILE A 300 42.21 -0.06 5.38
C ILE A 300 42.02 1.00 6.49
N ASN A 301 41.46 2.15 6.13
CA ASN A 301 41.31 3.27 7.08
C ASN A 301 40.10 3.13 8.00
N THR A 302 39.01 2.50 7.56
CA THR A 302 37.73 2.48 8.26
C THR A 302 37.34 1.09 8.76
N GLY A 303 37.96 0.02 8.26
CA GLY A 303 37.55 -1.37 8.51
C GLY A 303 36.27 -1.79 7.77
N ILE A 304 35.68 -0.90 6.95
CA ILE A 304 34.49 -1.23 6.16
C ILE A 304 34.94 -1.93 4.88
N ASP A 305 34.30 -3.06 4.56
CA ASP A 305 34.59 -3.87 3.36
C ASP A 305 34.53 -3.00 2.08
N LYS A 306 35.57 -3.13 1.23
CA LYS A 306 35.69 -2.40 -0.04
C LYS A 306 34.52 -2.61 -0.99
N GLU A 307 33.82 -3.73 -0.93
CA GLU A 307 32.65 -4.01 -1.73
C GLU A 307 31.47 -3.12 -1.31
N ILE A 308 31.30 -2.92 -0.01
CA ILE A 308 30.31 -2.00 0.54
C ILE A 308 30.66 -0.55 0.16
N ILE A 309 31.92 -0.17 0.32
CA ILE A 309 32.40 1.17 -0.07
C ILE A 309 32.14 1.41 -1.56
N ALA A 310 32.39 0.42 -2.43
CA ALA A 310 32.17 0.51 -3.85
C ALA A 310 30.71 0.80 -4.21
N ALA A 311 29.77 0.14 -3.56
CA ALA A 311 28.34 0.37 -3.78
C ALA A 311 27.95 1.82 -3.46
N TYR A 312 28.45 2.38 -2.35
CA TYR A 312 28.23 3.78 -2.02
C TYR A 312 28.94 4.73 -3.01
N MET A 313 30.14 4.40 -3.48
CA MET A 313 30.86 5.20 -4.49
C MET A 313 30.11 5.25 -5.82
N ASN A 314 29.47 4.16 -6.23
CA ASN A 314 28.65 4.09 -7.44
C ASN A 314 27.23 4.66 -7.24
N GLY A 315 26.83 4.91 -5.99
CA GLY A 315 25.49 5.38 -5.65
C GLY A 315 24.40 4.34 -5.89
N PHE A 316 24.73 3.04 -5.73
CA PHE A 316 23.78 1.93 -5.95
C PHE A 316 22.50 2.08 -5.13
N GLN A 317 22.57 2.55 -3.90
CA GLN A 317 21.43 2.86 -3.04
C GLN A 317 20.45 3.88 -3.64
N ASN A 318 20.90 4.66 -4.65
CA ASN A 318 20.09 5.63 -5.38
C ASN A 318 19.53 5.09 -6.69
N THR A 319 19.80 3.83 -7.04
CA THR A 319 19.30 3.21 -8.28
C THR A 319 17.83 2.79 -8.12
N TYR A 320 17.16 2.56 -9.25
CA TYR A 320 15.79 2.05 -9.27
C TYR A 320 15.68 0.61 -8.71
N TYR A 321 16.76 -0.13 -8.76
CA TYR A 321 16.81 -1.54 -8.33
C TYR A 321 16.92 -1.70 -6.82
N TYR A 322 17.38 -0.66 -6.10
CA TYR A 322 17.57 -0.74 -4.67
C TYR A 322 16.24 -0.49 -3.94
N GLU A 323 15.87 -1.44 -3.08
CA GLU A 323 14.76 -1.34 -2.16
C GLU A 323 15.25 -1.49 -0.72
N ALA A 324 14.86 -0.54 0.14
CA ALA A 324 15.21 -0.60 1.56
C ALA A 324 14.40 -1.69 2.26
N LEU A 325 15.01 -2.37 3.23
CA LEU A 325 14.33 -3.36 4.06
C LEU A 325 13.15 -2.74 4.82
N ASN A 326 11.99 -3.37 4.74
CA ASN A 326 10.80 -3.00 5.50
C ASN A 326 10.47 -4.11 6.51
N THR A 327 11.14 -4.06 7.65
CA THR A 327 11.03 -5.08 8.71
C THR A 327 10.86 -4.42 10.08
N PRO A 328 9.75 -3.67 10.33
CA PRO A 328 9.57 -2.94 11.57
C PRO A 328 9.47 -3.86 12.80
N LEU A 329 10.09 -3.44 13.89
CA LEU A 329 9.93 -4.00 15.24
C LEU A 329 8.90 -3.19 16.01
N LEU A 330 7.98 -3.83 16.66
CA LEU A 330 7.03 -3.24 17.60
C LEU A 330 7.00 -4.02 18.91
N LEU A 331 6.82 -3.30 20.00
CA LEU A 331 6.52 -3.89 21.30
C LEU A 331 4.99 -3.98 21.46
N VAL A 332 4.47 -5.18 21.71
CA VAL A 332 3.04 -5.47 21.88
C VAL A 332 2.84 -6.37 23.07
N ASN A 333 2.18 -5.90 24.12
CA ASN A 333 1.95 -6.67 25.37
C ASN A 333 3.22 -7.38 25.85
N ASP A 334 4.32 -6.64 26.04
CA ASP A 334 5.63 -7.12 26.47
C ASP A 334 6.31 -8.14 25.53
N THR A 335 5.78 -8.33 24.34
CA THR A 335 6.34 -9.19 23.29
C THR A 335 6.95 -8.33 22.19
N LEU A 336 8.18 -8.62 21.81
CA LEU A 336 8.83 -8.02 20.66
C LEU A 336 8.35 -8.71 19.39
N VAL A 337 7.78 -7.96 18.46
CA VAL A 337 7.21 -8.46 17.22
C VAL A 337 7.89 -7.81 16.02
N ILE A 338 8.59 -8.61 15.20
CA ILE A 338 9.23 -8.16 13.96
C ILE A 338 8.37 -8.61 12.78
N PHE A 339 7.96 -7.66 11.94
CA PHE A 339 7.23 -7.90 10.70
C PHE A 339 8.21 -7.92 9.53
N ASP A 340 8.73 -9.08 9.19
CA ASP A 340 9.68 -9.27 8.11
C ASP A 340 8.95 -9.45 6.77
N HIS A 341 8.70 -8.34 6.07
CA HIS A 341 7.99 -8.37 4.80
C HIS A 341 8.86 -8.89 3.65
N HIS A 342 10.18 -8.94 3.82
CA HIS A 342 11.08 -9.50 2.83
C HIS A 342 10.99 -11.04 2.81
N HIS A 343 11.03 -11.68 4.00
CA HIS A 343 10.94 -13.13 4.13
C HIS A 343 9.53 -13.67 4.41
N ASP A 344 8.49 -12.83 4.33
CA ASP A 344 7.09 -13.21 4.59
C ASP A 344 6.84 -13.76 5.99
N LYS A 345 7.56 -13.27 7.00
CA LYS A 345 7.49 -13.81 8.36
C LYS A 345 7.24 -12.74 9.40
N LEU A 346 6.47 -13.12 10.40
CA LEU A 346 6.34 -12.42 11.65
C LEU A 346 7.09 -13.24 12.70
N TYR A 347 8.06 -12.60 13.38
CA TYR A 347 8.80 -13.23 14.48
C TYR A 347 8.38 -12.62 15.79
N ARG A 348 8.25 -13.48 16.83
CA ARG A 348 7.98 -13.05 18.19
C ARG A 348 9.13 -13.43 19.12
N PHE A 349 9.50 -12.51 19.98
CA PHE A 349 10.56 -12.68 20.96
C PHE A 349 10.06 -12.21 22.33
N ASP A 350 10.63 -12.79 23.38
CA ASP A 350 10.44 -12.28 24.73
C ASP A 350 11.23 -10.98 24.97
N SER A 351 11.07 -10.39 26.13
CA SER A 351 11.76 -9.15 26.51
C SER A 351 13.31 -9.26 26.48
N ARG A 352 13.87 -10.45 26.56
CA ARG A 352 15.31 -10.72 26.49
C ARG A 352 15.80 -11.09 25.09
N GLY A 353 14.92 -11.01 24.10
CA GLY A 353 15.25 -11.34 22.70
C GLY A 353 15.38 -12.84 22.43
N GLN A 354 14.80 -13.72 23.30
CA GLN A 354 14.69 -15.13 23.00
C GLN A 354 13.52 -15.37 22.06
N SER A 355 13.73 -16.18 21.02
CA SER A 355 12.68 -16.50 20.07
C SER A 355 11.56 -17.32 20.73
N ILE A 356 10.33 -16.84 20.64
CA ILE A 356 9.14 -17.56 21.08
C ILE A 356 8.62 -18.44 19.95
N ASP A 357 8.25 -17.81 18.82
CA ASP A 357 7.77 -18.49 17.61
C ASP A 357 7.83 -17.58 16.38
N SER A 358 7.29 -18.07 15.28
CA SER A 358 7.11 -17.29 14.04
C SER A 358 5.85 -17.70 13.30
N ALA A 359 5.25 -16.78 12.57
CA ALA A 359 4.10 -17.00 11.71
C ALA A 359 4.36 -16.50 10.28
N LEU A 360 3.66 -17.07 9.30
CA LEU A 360 3.71 -16.59 7.92
C LEU A 360 2.82 -15.34 7.77
N ILE A 361 3.32 -14.33 7.06
CA ILE A 361 2.55 -13.14 6.68
C ILE A 361 2.49 -13.03 5.18
N GLN A 362 1.30 -12.74 4.65
CA GLN A 362 1.08 -12.55 3.21
C GLN A 362 0.25 -11.31 2.88
N TYR A 363 -0.20 -10.59 3.89
CA TYR A 363 -1.09 -9.45 3.74
C TYR A 363 -0.49 -8.31 2.91
N HIS A 364 0.83 -8.21 2.80
CA HIS A 364 1.54 -7.21 2.00
C HIS A 364 1.61 -7.59 0.51
N LYS A 365 1.41 -8.87 0.15
CA LYS A 365 1.41 -9.38 -1.23
C LYS A 365 0.04 -9.24 -1.86
N VAL A 366 -0.37 -8.03 -2.16
CA VAL A 366 -1.68 -7.75 -2.77
C VAL A 366 -1.61 -7.69 -4.28
N LYS A 367 -2.69 -8.14 -4.94
CA LYS A 367 -2.83 -8.03 -6.40
C LYS A 367 -3.48 -6.70 -6.77
N ARG A 368 -3.13 -6.17 -7.94
CA ARG A 368 -3.83 -4.99 -8.50
C ARG A 368 -5.34 -5.28 -8.58
N PRO A 369 -6.21 -4.31 -8.31
CA PRO A 369 -5.94 -2.86 -8.16
C PRO A 369 -5.51 -2.41 -6.75
N ASP A 370 -5.38 -3.33 -5.78
CA ASP A 370 -4.97 -2.99 -4.42
C ASP A 370 -3.48 -2.66 -4.35
N ARG A 371 -3.14 -1.69 -3.52
CA ARG A 371 -1.78 -1.35 -3.16
C ARG A 371 -1.65 -1.35 -1.65
N TRP A 372 -0.69 -2.11 -1.12
CA TRP A 372 -0.35 -2.05 0.28
C TRP A 372 0.37 -0.73 0.61
N GLY A 373 0.09 -0.16 1.79
CA GLY A 373 0.63 1.13 2.22
C GLY A 373 2.03 1.08 2.82
N GLU A 374 2.67 -0.10 2.85
CA GLU A 374 4.04 -0.34 3.34
C GLU A 374 4.29 0.15 4.79
N LYS A 375 3.23 0.35 5.55
CA LYS A 375 3.30 0.87 6.91
C LYS A 375 2.50 0.02 7.88
N ILE A 376 3.13 -0.28 9.01
CA ILE A 376 2.49 -0.87 10.18
C ILE A 376 2.30 0.24 11.21
N THR A 377 1.12 0.33 11.79
CA THR A 377 0.77 1.37 12.77
C THR A 377 0.21 0.71 14.03
N LYS A 378 0.82 1.02 15.17
CA LYS A 378 0.33 0.60 16.49
C LYS A 378 -0.58 1.69 17.05
N ASP A 379 -1.77 1.31 17.51
CA ASP A 379 -2.59 2.13 18.39
C ASP A 379 -2.08 1.97 19.83
N LYS A 380 -1.33 2.95 20.32
CA LYS A 380 -0.75 2.92 21.67
C LYS A 380 -1.78 2.82 22.81
N ARG A 381 -3.07 3.10 22.57
CA ARG A 381 -4.12 3.02 23.60
C ARG A 381 -4.78 1.66 23.67
N THR A 382 -4.92 0.98 22.53
CA THR A 382 -5.58 -0.33 22.43
C THR A 382 -4.59 -1.47 22.23
N GLU A 383 -3.31 -1.19 22.07
CA GLU A 383 -2.23 -2.13 21.73
C GLU A 383 -2.43 -2.88 20.39
N ARG A 384 -3.45 -2.51 19.62
CA ARG A 384 -3.76 -3.13 18.33
C ARG A 384 -2.86 -2.63 17.23
N ILE A 385 -2.56 -3.52 16.30
CA ILE A 385 -1.69 -3.26 15.15
C ILE A 385 -2.53 -3.20 13.88
N TYR A 386 -2.26 -2.22 13.04
CA TYR A 386 -3.00 -1.98 11.81
C TYR A 386 -2.05 -1.81 10.62
N THR A 387 -2.54 -2.17 9.44
CA THR A 387 -1.94 -1.83 8.16
C THR A 387 -2.98 -1.23 7.23
N SER A 388 -2.53 -0.55 6.18
CA SER A 388 -3.40 0.15 5.24
C SER A 388 -3.22 -0.34 3.82
N TYR A 389 -4.30 -0.23 3.04
CA TYR A 389 -4.33 -0.52 1.61
C TYR A 389 -5.01 0.62 0.88
N THR A 390 -4.63 0.83 -0.38
CA THR A 390 -5.28 1.84 -1.22
C THR A 390 -5.79 1.18 -2.51
N ARG A 391 -7.06 1.45 -2.84
CA ARG A 391 -7.68 1.05 -4.10
C ARG A 391 -8.42 2.25 -4.69
N ASN A 392 -8.04 2.68 -5.89
CA ASN A 392 -8.68 3.83 -6.57
C ASN A 392 -8.76 5.10 -5.70
N GLY A 393 -7.70 5.37 -4.92
CA GLY A 393 -7.62 6.50 -4.00
C GLY A 393 -8.37 6.31 -2.67
N ILE A 394 -9.11 5.23 -2.49
CA ILE A 394 -9.78 4.90 -1.22
C ILE A 394 -8.82 4.12 -0.35
N THR A 395 -8.71 4.52 0.91
CA THR A 395 -7.89 3.83 1.91
C THR A 395 -8.73 2.86 2.73
N TYR A 396 -8.18 1.67 2.93
CA TYR A 396 -8.73 0.59 3.74
C TYR A 396 -7.76 0.28 4.87
N ILE A 397 -8.24 0.21 6.09
CA ILE A 397 -7.47 -0.14 7.28
C ILE A 397 -7.85 -1.56 7.71
N ARG A 398 -6.86 -2.38 8.04
CA ARG A 398 -7.07 -3.72 8.58
C ARG A 398 -6.22 -3.93 9.83
N GLU A 399 -6.79 -4.57 10.82
CA GLU A 399 -6.08 -5.02 12.01
C GLU A 399 -5.24 -6.25 11.66
N ILE A 400 -4.01 -6.32 12.18
CA ILE A 400 -3.14 -7.49 12.06
C ILE A 400 -3.17 -8.26 13.37
N ASN A 401 -3.49 -9.53 13.31
CA ASN A 401 -3.36 -10.43 14.46
C ASN A 401 -1.88 -10.85 14.60
N THR A 402 -1.24 -10.41 15.66
CA THR A 402 0.19 -10.67 15.91
C THR A 402 0.48 -12.11 16.31
N SER A 403 -0.52 -12.94 16.62
CA SER A 403 -0.33 -14.36 16.95
C SER A 403 -0.15 -15.23 15.70
N ASN A 404 -0.81 -14.88 14.61
CA ASN A 404 -0.84 -15.70 13.39
C ASN A 404 -0.52 -14.95 12.09
N GLY A 405 -0.30 -13.63 12.15
CA GLY A 405 0.02 -12.80 10.99
C GLY A 405 -1.15 -12.52 10.03
N HIS A 406 -2.37 -12.98 10.35
CA HIS A 406 -3.54 -12.72 9.51
C HIS A 406 -4.11 -11.31 9.72
N VAL A 407 -4.74 -10.78 8.68
CA VAL A 407 -5.45 -9.49 8.75
C VAL A 407 -6.95 -9.71 8.91
N GLY A 408 -7.54 -8.90 9.78
CA GLY A 408 -8.98 -8.90 10.05
C GLY A 408 -9.81 -8.21 8.95
N ALA A 409 -11.07 -7.93 9.30
CA ALA A 409 -12.01 -7.23 8.45
C ALA A 409 -11.47 -5.85 7.99
N SER A 410 -11.92 -5.42 6.82
CA SER A 410 -11.47 -4.18 6.22
C SER A 410 -12.35 -3.01 6.63
N PHE A 411 -11.77 -1.99 7.24
CA PHE A 411 -12.43 -0.71 7.48
C PHE A 411 -12.10 0.27 6.35
N ARG A 412 -13.11 0.72 5.62
CA ARG A 412 -12.96 1.67 4.51
C ARG A 412 -13.09 3.10 5.02
N LEU A 413 -12.11 3.96 4.76
CA LEU A 413 -12.25 5.41 4.96
C LEU A 413 -13.22 6.01 3.93
N GLN A 414 -14.01 6.97 4.36
CA GLN A 414 -14.99 7.61 3.49
C GLN A 414 -14.34 8.56 2.48
N ASN A 415 -13.35 9.32 2.92
CA ASN A 415 -12.62 10.25 2.08
C ASN A 415 -11.58 9.54 1.21
N LYS A 416 -11.44 10.00 -0.04
CA LYS A 416 -10.39 9.52 -0.98
C LYS A 416 -9.13 10.38 -0.85
N TYR A 417 -7.98 9.79 -1.18
CA TYR A 417 -6.69 10.49 -1.23
C TYR A 417 -6.31 11.15 0.10
N VAL A 418 -6.60 10.44 1.19
CA VAL A 418 -6.24 10.88 2.54
C VAL A 418 -4.73 10.79 2.77
N ASP A 419 -4.20 11.65 3.64
CA ASP A 419 -2.78 11.75 3.97
C ASP A 419 -2.57 11.68 5.50
N LYS A 420 -1.33 11.38 5.92
CA LYS A 420 -0.92 11.40 7.34
C LYS A 420 -1.82 10.60 8.27
N ILE A 421 -2.06 9.33 7.93
CA ILE A 421 -2.92 8.46 8.73
C ILE A 421 -2.24 8.10 10.05
N ARG A 422 -2.94 8.30 11.18
CA ARG A 422 -2.57 7.83 12.51
C ARG A 422 -3.79 7.21 13.21
N ILE A 423 -3.55 6.23 14.08
CA ILE A 423 -4.63 5.52 14.80
C ILE A 423 -4.42 5.71 16.30
N SER A 424 -5.47 6.07 17.01
CA SER A 424 -5.45 6.23 18.45
C SER A 424 -6.83 6.00 19.07
N GLY A 425 -6.92 5.10 20.06
CA GLY A 425 -8.14 4.82 20.80
C GLY A 425 -9.28 4.27 19.94
N GLY A 426 -8.95 3.49 18.89
CA GLY A 426 -9.93 2.95 17.95
C GLY A 426 -10.45 3.95 16.92
N TYR A 427 -9.82 5.13 16.80
CA TYR A 427 -10.14 6.10 15.76
C TYR A 427 -8.97 6.25 14.79
N VAL A 428 -9.29 6.33 13.49
CA VAL A 428 -8.35 6.72 12.43
C VAL A 428 -8.43 8.22 12.24
N TYR A 429 -7.31 8.90 12.43
CA TYR A 429 -7.14 10.32 12.17
C TYR A 429 -6.38 10.49 10.86
N TYR A 430 -6.79 11.45 10.03
CA TYR A 430 -6.13 11.70 8.76
C TYR A 430 -6.34 13.14 8.26
N ILE A 431 -5.45 13.59 7.39
CA ILE A 431 -5.53 14.88 6.74
C ILE A 431 -6.21 14.72 5.38
N TYR A 432 -7.15 15.59 5.06
CA TYR A 432 -7.88 15.55 3.80
C TYR A 432 -8.28 16.95 3.33
N ARG A 433 -8.37 17.12 2.02
CA ARG A 433 -8.85 18.33 1.36
C ARG A 433 -9.81 17.96 0.22
N PRO A 434 -11.14 18.08 0.40
CA PRO A 434 -12.12 17.65 -0.59
C PRO A 434 -12.10 18.50 -1.87
N TYR A 435 -11.81 19.80 -1.76
CA TYR A 435 -11.85 20.73 -2.87
C TYR A 435 -10.57 21.59 -2.90
N GLU A 436 -9.66 21.29 -3.82
CA GLU A 436 -8.36 21.98 -3.91
C GLU A 436 -8.46 23.50 -4.11
N SER A 437 -9.51 23.96 -4.80
CA SER A 437 -9.71 25.37 -5.11
C SER A 437 -10.40 26.17 -4.00
N ALA A 438 -11.13 25.52 -3.09
CA ALA A 438 -12.02 26.19 -2.15
C ALA A 438 -11.76 25.86 -0.68
N GLN A 439 -11.01 24.82 -0.38
CA GLN A 439 -10.81 24.35 0.99
C GLN A 439 -9.34 24.11 1.31
N LYS A 440 -8.93 24.41 2.54
CA LYS A 440 -7.63 24.04 3.09
C LYS A 440 -7.61 22.58 3.50
N ARG A 441 -6.43 22.04 3.81
CA ARG A 441 -6.29 20.69 4.39
C ARG A 441 -6.74 20.72 5.84
N PHE A 442 -7.73 19.90 6.18
CA PHE A 442 -8.30 19.76 7.52
C PHE A 442 -7.93 18.41 8.13
N LEU A 443 -8.05 18.32 9.45
CA LEU A 443 -7.91 17.07 10.19
C LEU A 443 -9.28 16.46 10.44
N TYR A 444 -9.43 15.20 10.06
CA TYR A 444 -10.63 14.38 10.24
C TYR A 444 -10.36 13.16 11.10
N LYS A 445 -11.41 12.58 11.66
CA LYS A 445 -11.37 11.26 12.30
C LYS A 445 -12.59 10.42 11.95
N GLU A 446 -12.39 9.11 11.93
CA GLU A 446 -13.44 8.09 11.79
C GLU A 446 -13.18 6.97 12.81
N HIS A 447 -14.25 6.39 13.36
CA HIS A 447 -14.13 5.24 14.24
C HIS A 447 -13.82 3.98 13.45
N VAL A 448 -12.78 3.24 13.83
CA VAL A 448 -12.53 1.89 13.30
C VAL A 448 -13.63 1.02 13.86
N GLY A 449 -14.73 0.84 13.11
CA GLY A 449 -15.80 -0.05 13.52
C GLY A 449 -15.25 -1.46 13.74
N ASN A 450 -15.72 -2.14 14.75
CA ASN A 450 -15.55 -3.58 14.84
C ASN A 450 -16.17 -4.13 13.56
N GLY A 451 -15.33 -4.63 12.65
CA GLY A 451 -15.81 -5.30 11.45
C GLY A 451 -16.74 -6.43 11.89
N SER A 452 -18.03 -6.23 11.72
CA SER A 452 -19.05 -7.26 11.88
C SER A 452 -18.94 -8.26 10.74
#